data_0a80dc216a5f54d274610bcafb636bfd
#
_entry.id   0a80dc216a5f54d274610bcafb636bfd
#
_cell.length_a   1.000
_cell.length_b   1.000
_cell.length_c   1.000
_cell.angle_alpha   90.00
_cell.angle_beta   90.00
_cell.angle_gamma   90.00
#
_symmetry.space_group_name_H-M   'P 1'
#
loop_
_entity.id
_entity.type
_entity.pdbx_description
1 polymer ?
#
loop_
_entity_poly.entity_id
_entity_poly.type
_entity_poly.pdbx_seq_one_letter_code
_entity_poly.pdbx_strand_id
1 'polypeptide(L)'
;MLRRAGGATRALLATRARRLLLPLVFGMAVVVPPQSYLEVVQRYGFDGGYVAFWRMYLAGYGGFCGARTGCLILPTWNHLWFLPYLFAYTLLAWLTVRPGLRILDALAAALLQALRGARLLVVPVLLLAATRVLLAPRFPITHALVDDFFAHVQYLPMFVFGLALAQLPVLHEGMQRLRWIALASALAAWTLFA
;
A
#
# COMPACT_ATOMS: atom_id res chain seq x y z
N MET A 1 -5.49 -13.96 -20.84
CA MET A 1 -4.62 -13.00 -21.57
C MET A 1 -3.23 -12.80 -20.95
N LEU A 2 -2.97 -13.18 -19.72
CA LEU A 2 -1.63 -13.13 -19.09
C LEU A 2 -0.67 -14.26 -19.55
N ARG A 3 -1.14 -15.19 -20.35
CA ARG A 3 -0.41 -16.42 -20.76
C ARG A 3 0.53 -16.28 -21.94
N ARG A 4 0.61 -15.13 -22.60
CA ARG A 4 1.52 -14.94 -23.74
C ARG A 4 2.71 -14.08 -23.36
N ALA A 5 3.87 -14.76 -23.31
CA ALA A 5 5.23 -14.25 -23.38
C ALA A 5 5.92 -13.89 -22.06
N GLY A 6 6.88 -14.72 -21.65
CA GLY A 6 7.84 -14.39 -20.58
C GLY A 6 8.57 -13.06 -20.78
N GLY A 7 8.70 -12.58 -22.03
CA GLY A 7 9.23 -11.25 -22.36
C GLY A 7 8.27 -10.12 -22.00
N ALA A 8 6.98 -10.25 -22.31
CA ALA A 8 5.97 -9.23 -21.99
C ALA A 8 5.77 -9.08 -20.48
N THR A 9 5.86 -10.18 -19.74
CA THR A 9 5.74 -10.16 -18.26
C THR A 9 6.94 -9.48 -17.59
N ARG A 10 8.15 -9.68 -18.11
CA ARG A 10 9.36 -8.98 -17.63
C ARG A 10 9.31 -7.49 -17.97
N ALA A 11 8.87 -7.13 -19.18
CA ALA A 11 8.70 -5.73 -19.56
C ALA A 11 7.65 -5.01 -18.69
N LEU A 12 6.55 -5.69 -18.36
CA LEU A 12 5.53 -5.17 -17.45
C LEU A 12 6.10 -4.92 -16.06
N LEU A 13 6.86 -5.89 -15.50
CA LEU A 13 7.49 -5.73 -14.19
C LEU A 13 8.50 -4.57 -14.19
N ALA A 14 9.34 -4.47 -15.24
CA ALA A 14 10.30 -3.38 -15.37
C ALA A 14 9.62 -2.00 -15.46
N THR A 15 8.51 -1.92 -16.20
CA THR A 15 7.71 -0.69 -16.30
C THR A 15 7.09 -0.32 -14.95
N ARG A 16 6.55 -1.29 -14.21
CA ARG A 16 6.00 -1.07 -12.86
C ARG A 16 7.09 -0.69 -11.87
N ALA A 17 8.24 -1.37 -11.91
CA ALA A 17 9.39 -1.02 -11.07
C ALA A 17 9.81 0.43 -11.27
N ARG A 18 10.01 0.86 -12.52
CA ARG A 18 10.35 2.25 -12.81
C ARG A 18 9.30 3.24 -12.32
N ARG A 19 8.02 2.96 -12.53
CA ARG A 19 6.91 3.85 -12.11
C ARG A 19 6.72 3.95 -10.60
N LEU A 20 7.14 2.94 -9.83
CA LEU A 20 6.99 2.91 -8.38
C LEU A 20 8.31 3.29 -7.67
N LEU A 21 9.44 2.71 -8.11
CA LEU A 21 10.71 2.91 -7.41
C LEU A 21 11.39 4.24 -7.75
N LEU A 22 11.26 4.77 -8.99
CA LEU A 22 11.82 6.08 -9.31
C LEU A 22 11.19 7.21 -8.48
N PRO A 23 9.84 7.33 -8.39
CA PRO A 23 9.22 8.32 -7.50
C PRO A 23 9.56 8.07 -6.02
N LEU A 24 9.69 6.80 -5.59
CA LEU A 24 10.09 6.47 -4.23
C LEU A 24 11.48 7.00 -3.92
N VAL A 25 12.48 6.65 -4.75
CA VAL A 25 13.87 7.06 -4.56
C VAL A 25 14.01 8.59 -4.61
N PHE A 26 13.38 9.22 -5.61
CA PHE A 26 13.34 10.68 -5.71
C PHE A 26 12.69 11.31 -4.48
N GLY A 27 11.54 10.80 -4.07
CA GLY A 27 10.81 11.30 -2.91
C GLY A 27 11.60 11.15 -1.62
N MET A 28 12.23 10.00 -1.40
CA MET A 28 13.11 9.78 -0.24
C MET A 28 14.36 10.67 -0.26
N ALA A 29 14.92 10.97 -1.43
CA ALA A 29 16.14 11.78 -1.52
C ALA A 29 15.88 13.28 -1.45
N VAL A 30 14.71 13.75 -1.93
CA VAL A 30 14.44 15.19 -2.15
C VAL A 30 13.24 15.69 -1.37
N VAL A 31 12.10 14.95 -1.38
CA VAL A 31 10.82 15.44 -0.83
C VAL A 31 10.69 15.16 0.66
N VAL A 32 11.12 13.99 1.11
CA VAL A 32 11.02 13.58 2.52
C VAL A 32 12.01 14.28 3.45
N PRO A 33 13.30 14.53 3.06
CA PRO A 33 14.26 15.13 3.97
C PRO A 33 13.85 16.46 4.60
N PRO A 34 13.23 17.44 3.89
CA PRO A 34 12.74 18.67 4.51
C PRO A 34 11.71 18.40 5.62
N GLN A 35 10.81 17.45 5.43
CA GLN A 35 9.81 17.07 6.44
C GLN A 35 10.46 16.44 7.67
N SER A 36 11.36 15.49 7.45
CA SER A 36 12.12 14.84 8.52
C SER A 36 13.03 15.82 9.25
N TYR A 37 13.59 16.81 8.57
CA TYR A 37 14.37 17.89 9.19
C TYR A 37 13.53 18.69 10.18
N LEU A 38 12.35 19.14 9.76
CA LEU A 38 11.44 19.87 10.65
C LEU A 38 11.01 19.01 11.85
N GLU A 39 10.74 17.74 11.63
CA GLU A 39 10.42 16.80 12.71
C GLU A 39 11.57 16.65 13.71
N VAL A 40 12.82 16.53 13.22
CA VAL A 40 14.00 16.37 14.06
C VAL A 40 14.29 17.64 14.85
N VAL A 41 14.15 18.81 14.25
CA VAL A 41 14.28 20.09 14.96
C VAL A 41 13.23 20.21 16.06
N GLN A 42 11.95 19.91 15.76
CA GLN A 42 10.84 20.11 16.69
C GLN A 42 10.80 19.06 17.81
N ARG A 43 11.05 17.79 17.49
CA ARG A 43 10.85 16.67 18.43
C ARG A 43 12.13 16.24 19.15
N TYR A 44 13.27 16.41 18.51
CA TYR A 44 14.56 15.91 19.03
C TYR A 44 15.54 17.03 19.35
N GLY A 45 15.14 18.29 19.14
CA GLY A 45 15.97 19.47 19.51
C GLY A 45 17.25 19.60 18.68
N PHE A 46 17.24 19.15 17.43
CA PHE A 46 18.41 19.26 16.57
C PHE A 46 18.63 20.72 16.16
N ASP A 47 19.80 21.26 16.46
CA ASP A 47 20.21 22.65 16.20
C ASP A 47 21.08 22.83 14.95
N GLY A 48 21.41 21.72 14.28
CA GLY A 48 22.21 21.74 13.06
C GLY A 48 21.46 22.23 11.84
N GLY A 49 22.21 22.75 10.86
CA GLY A 49 21.62 23.20 9.59
C GLY A 49 21.11 22.05 8.71
N TYR A 50 20.19 22.37 7.78
CA TYR A 50 19.56 21.41 6.88
C TYR A 50 20.56 20.55 6.09
N VAL A 51 21.66 21.13 5.59
CA VAL A 51 22.68 20.38 4.82
C VAL A 51 23.38 19.33 5.68
N ALA A 52 23.68 19.64 6.94
CA ALA A 52 24.24 18.70 7.89
C ALA A 52 23.26 17.54 8.17
N PHE A 53 21.99 17.88 8.43
CA PHE A 53 20.91 16.89 8.58
C PHE A 53 20.78 16.00 7.33
N TRP A 54 20.75 16.58 6.13
CA TRP A 54 20.57 15.84 4.88
C TRP A 54 21.69 14.79 4.65
N ARG A 55 22.92 15.12 5.00
CA ARG A 55 24.03 14.16 4.98
C ARG A 55 23.80 13.01 5.98
N MET A 56 23.36 13.33 7.19
CA MET A 56 23.04 12.35 8.22
C MET A 56 21.85 11.46 7.78
N TYR A 57 20.85 12.07 7.17
CA TYR A 57 19.68 11.38 6.63
C TYR A 57 20.07 10.33 5.57
N LEU A 58 20.88 10.71 4.58
CA LEU A 58 21.35 9.80 3.53
C LEU A 58 22.30 8.72 4.06
N ALA A 59 23.07 9.03 5.12
CA ALA A 59 23.97 8.08 5.77
C ALA A 59 23.23 7.09 6.70
N GLY A 60 21.91 7.22 6.89
CA GLY A 60 21.15 6.33 7.76
C GLY A 60 21.42 6.55 9.25
N TYR A 61 21.61 7.81 9.67
CA TYR A 61 21.88 8.12 11.07
C TYR A 61 20.72 7.73 11.99
N GLY A 62 21.00 6.91 13.00
CA GLY A 62 20.01 6.37 13.94
C GLY A 62 19.98 7.04 15.32
N GLY A 63 20.68 8.19 15.49
CA GLY A 63 20.84 8.82 16.80
C GLY A 63 19.72 9.77 17.21
N PHE A 64 18.69 10.00 16.39
CA PHE A 64 17.53 10.81 16.77
C PHE A 64 16.54 9.99 17.58
N CYS A 65 16.74 9.94 18.89
CA CYS A 65 15.92 9.17 19.81
C CYS A 65 15.33 10.07 20.89
N GLY A 66 14.07 9.87 21.23
CA GLY A 66 13.37 10.57 22.30
C GLY A 66 12.71 9.59 23.28
N ALA A 67 12.66 9.94 24.55
CA ALA A 67 12.13 9.08 25.61
C ALA A 67 10.65 8.68 25.41
N ARG A 68 9.87 9.49 24.71
CA ARG A 68 8.44 9.26 24.44
C ARG A 68 8.14 8.93 22.98
N THR A 69 9.01 9.29 22.06
CA THR A 69 8.79 9.21 20.61
C THR A 69 9.52 8.04 19.96
N GLY A 70 10.39 7.36 20.69
CA GLY A 70 11.25 6.32 20.14
C GLY A 70 12.37 6.91 19.29
N CYS A 71 13.01 6.07 18.46
CA CYS A 71 14.08 6.48 17.56
C CYS A 71 13.54 6.63 16.13
N LEU A 72 13.94 7.73 15.47
CA LEU A 72 13.63 7.94 14.06
C LEU A 72 14.61 7.14 13.20
N ILE A 73 14.07 6.25 12.38
CA ILE A 73 14.84 5.44 11.43
C ILE A 73 15.01 6.23 10.13
N LEU A 74 16.25 6.54 9.78
CA LEU A 74 16.60 7.24 8.54
C LEU A 74 17.38 6.30 7.60
N PRO A 75 17.25 6.47 6.28
CA PRO A 75 16.27 7.29 5.60
C PRO A 75 14.84 6.70 5.71
N THR A 76 13.86 7.56 5.88
CA THR A 76 12.46 7.15 5.96
C THR A 76 11.72 7.44 4.65
N TRP A 77 10.70 6.65 4.34
CA TRP A 77 9.79 6.94 3.22
C TRP A 77 8.56 7.76 3.62
N ASN A 78 8.39 8.02 4.90
CA ASN A 78 7.31 8.83 5.44
C ASN A 78 5.95 8.54 4.74
N HIS A 79 5.32 9.52 4.11
CA HIS A 79 4.04 9.33 3.38
C HIS A 79 4.15 8.49 2.09
N LEU A 80 5.35 8.13 1.64
CA LEU A 80 5.57 7.29 0.44
C LEU A 80 5.55 5.77 0.73
N TRP A 81 5.25 5.38 1.98
CA TRP A 81 5.25 3.97 2.42
C TRP A 81 4.42 3.04 1.53
N PHE A 82 3.37 3.54 0.87
CA PHE A 82 2.53 2.74 -0.01
C PHE A 82 3.24 2.27 -1.29
N LEU A 83 4.27 2.97 -1.77
CA LEU A 83 5.00 2.61 -3.00
C LEU A 83 5.78 1.28 -2.86
N PRO A 84 6.59 1.06 -1.80
CA PRO A 84 7.22 -0.24 -1.58
C PRO A 84 6.22 -1.37 -1.38
N TYR A 85 5.06 -1.14 -0.72
CA TYR A 85 4.00 -2.13 -0.59
C TYR A 85 3.40 -2.51 -1.94
N LEU A 86 3.05 -1.52 -2.77
CA LEU A 86 2.55 -1.77 -4.13
C LEU A 86 3.57 -2.50 -4.99
N PHE A 87 4.85 -2.19 -4.85
CA PHE A 87 5.90 -2.89 -5.57
C PHE A 87 6.02 -4.34 -5.11
N ALA A 88 6.03 -4.60 -3.80
CA ALA A 88 6.06 -5.95 -3.23
C ALA A 88 4.85 -6.79 -3.68
N TYR A 89 3.64 -6.22 -3.65
CA TYR A 89 2.44 -6.90 -4.12
C TYR A 89 2.44 -7.13 -5.64
N THR A 90 3.01 -6.21 -6.41
CA THR A 90 3.19 -6.41 -7.86
C THR A 90 4.17 -7.54 -8.14
N LEU A 91 5.24 -7.66 -7.36
CA LEU A 91 6.21 -8.74 -7.47
C LEU A 91 5.58 -10.09 -7.08
N LEU A 92 4.82 -10.13 -5.99
CA LEU A 92 4.06 -11.31 -5.58
C LEU A 92 3.09 -11.75 -6.68
N ALA A 93 2.28 -10.83 -7.21
CA ALA A 93 1.37 -11.10 -8.31
C ALA A 93 2.11 -11.61 -9.56
N TRP A 94 3.28 -11.04 -9.87
CA TRP A 94 4.11 -11.49 -10.98
C TRP A 94 4.65 -12.91 -10.78
N LEU A 95 5.07 -13.25 -9.57
CA LEU A 95 5.55 -14.59 -9.22
C LEU A 95 4.44 -15.65 -9.31
N THR A 96 3.20 -15.28 -8.95
CA THR A 96 2.04 -16.19 -9.00
C THR A 96 1.50 -16.43 -10.41
N VAL A 97 1.78 -15.52 -11.36
CA VAL A 97 1.35 -15.64 -12.79
C VAL A 97 2.22 -16.64 -13.59
N ARG A 98 3.23 -17.26 -13.01
CA ARG A 98 4.06 -18.25 -13.70
C ARG A 98 3.22 -19.40 -14.27
N PRO A 99 3.58 -19.95 -15.47
CA PRO A 99 2.82 -21.00 -16.13
C PRO A 99 2.68 -22.23 -15.22
N GLY A 100 1.44 -22.66 -14.98
CA GLY A 100 1.12 -23.85 -14.20
C GLY A 100 0.37 -23.64 -12.87
N LEU A 101 0.29 -22.42 -12.36
CA LEU A 101 -0.49 -22.14 -11.15
C LEU A 101 -1.97 -21.95 -11.49
N ARG A 102 -2.75 -23.01 -11.43
CA ARG A 102 -4.24 -23.00 -11.52
C ARG A 102 -4.90 -22.22 -10.36
N ILE A 103 -4.12 -21.86 -9.38
CA ILE A 103 -4.58 -21.09 -8.20
C ILE A 103 -5.20 -19.75 -8.58
N LEU A 104 -4.68 -19.06 -9.60
CA LEU A 104 -5.24 -17.79 -10.03
C LEU A 104 -6.60 -17.94 -10.72
N ASP A 105 -6.78 -19.00 -11.49
CA ASP A 105 -8.08 -19.28 -12.14
C ASP A 105 -9.14 -19.64 -11.07
N ALA A 106 -8.74 -20.42 -10.06
CA ALA A 106 -9.61 -20.75 -8.93
C ALA A 106 -9.95 -19.53 -8.06
N LEU A 107 -8.96 -18.67 -7.76
CA LEU A 107 -9.16 -17.41 -7.05
C LEU A 107 -10.08 -16.45 -7.83
N ALA A 108 -9.89 -16.33 -9.13
CA ALA A 108 -10.75 -15.51 -9.98
C ALA A 108 -12.19 -16.03 -9.96
N ALA A 109 -12.39 -17.34 -10.06
CA ALA A 109 -13.72 -17.96 -9.99
C ALA A 109 -14.37 -17.73 -8.61
N ALA A 110 -13.63 -17.93 -7.52
CA ALA A 110 -14.10 -17.69 -6.16
C ALA A 110 -14.47 -16.21 -5.93
N LEU A 111 -13.62 -15.28 -6.38
CA LEU A 111 -13.91 -13.85 -6.33
C LEU A 111 -15.15 -13.46 -7.12
N LEU A 112 -15.34 -14.01 -8.33
CA LEU A 112 -16.54 -13.77 -9.14
C LEU A 112 -17.81 -14.25 -8.44
N GLN A 113 -17.75 -15.36 -7.71
CA GLN A 113 -18.88 -15.87 -6.94
C GLN A 113 -19.15 -15.06 -5.68
N ALA A 114 -18.08 -14.73 -4.93
CA ALA A 114 -18.18 -13.99 -3.66
C ALA A 114 -18.64 -12.53 -3.87
N LEU A 115 -18.21 -11.89 -4.97
CA LEU A 115 -18.37 -10.45 -5.22
C LEU A 115 -19.50 -10.16 -6.24
N ARG A 116 -20.65 -10.83 -6.13
CA ARG A 116 -21.82 -10.57 -6.97
C ARG A 116 -22.78 -9.56 -6.33
N GLY A 117 -23.33 -8.66 -7.16
CA GLY A 117 -24.32 -7.68 -6.71
C GLY A 117 -23.82 -6.80 -5.57
N ALA A 118 -24.64 -6.58 -4.55
CA ALA A 118 -24.28 -5.75 -3.39
C ALA A 118 -23.05 -6.24 -2.62
N ARG A 119 -22.71 -7.53 -2.70
CA ARG A 119 -21.53 -8.11 -2.05
C ARG A 119 -20.22 -7.49 -2.56
N LEU A 120 -20.24 -6.91 -3.77
CA LEU A 120 -19.09 -6.20 -4.34
C LEU A 120 -18.67 -4.99 -3.50
N LEU A 121 -19.59 -4.35 -2.79
CA LEU A 121 -19.32 -3.28 -1.83
C LEU A 121 -19.20 -3.81 -0.40
N VAL A 122 -20.13 -4.67 0.01
CA VAL A 122 -20.25 -5.12 1.40
C VAL A 122 -19.06 -5.96 1.83
N VAL A 123 -18.59 -6.89 0.99
CA VAL A 123 -17.47 -7.79 1.37
C VAL A 123 -16.18 -7.03 1.63
N PRO A 124 -15.68 -6.13 0.77
CA PRO A 124 -14.48 -5.35 1.06
C PRO A 124 -14.64 -4.47 2.31
N VAL A 125 -15.80 -3.84 2.49
CA VAL A 125 -16.06 -2.99 3.66
C VAL A 125 -16.04 -3.82 4.96
N LEU A 126 -16.72 -4.96 4.98
CA LEU A 126 -16.72 -5.85 6.15
C LEU A 126 -15.34 -6.43 6.43
N LEU A 127 -14.58 -6.78 5.39
CA LEU A 127 -13.20 -7.26 5.55
C LEU A 127 -12.32 -6.19 6.20
N LEU A 128 -12.37 -4.95 5.69
CA LEU A 128 -11.61 -3.83 6.27
C LEU A 128 -12.06 -3.50 7.69
N ALA A 129 -13.35 -3.49 7.96
CA ALA A 129 -13.89 -3.25 9.30
C ALA A 129 -13.46 -4.36 10.28
N ALA A 130 -13.61 -5.62 9.88
CA ALA A 130 -13.21 -6.76 10.72
C ALA A 130 -11.71 -6.75 11.02
N THR A 131 -10.86 -6.52 10.01
CA THR A 131 -9.41 -6.43 10.22
C THR A 131 -9.06 -5.25 11.14
N ARG A 132 -9.73 -4.11 10.98
CA ARG A 132 -9.52 -2.94 11.84
C ARG A 132 -9.88 -3.22 13.28
N VAL A 133 -11.06 -3.81 13.53
CA VAL A 133 -11.55 -4.08 14.90
C VAL A 133 -10.74 -5.19 15.57
N LEU A 134 -10.42 -6.26 14.85
CA LEU A 134 -9.79 -7.45 15.44
C LEU A 134 -8.26 -7.35 15.54
N LEU A 135 -7.61 -6.71 14.57
CA LEU A 135 -6.15 -6.73 14.48
C LEU A 135 -5.49 -5.43 14.90
N ALA A 136 -6.10 -4.26 14.64
CA ALA A 136 -5.47 -2.98 14.98
C ALA A 136 -5.12 -2.82 16.47
N PRO A 137 -5.90 -3.35 17.45
CA PRO A 137 -5.51 -3.25 18.86
C PRO A 137 -4.30 -4.12 19.23
N ARG A 138 -3.99 -5.15 18.42
CA ARG A 138 -2.93 -6.13 18.70
C ARG A 138 -1.66 -5.88 17.90
N PHE A 139 -1.78 -5.30 16.71
CA PHE A 139 -0.70 -5.10 15.76
C PHE A 139 -0.64 -3.63 15.34
N PRO A 140 0.32 -2.86 15.83
CA PRO A 140 0.49 -1.47 15.43
C PRO A 140 0.87 -1.37 13.95
N ILE A 141 0.43 -0.29 13.31
CA ILE A 141 0.89 0.04 11.94
C ILE A 141 2.28 0.65 12.05
N THR A 142 3.26 -0.01 11.48
CA THR A 142 4.66 0.46 11.52
C THR A 142 5.11 1.08 10.20
N HIS A 143 4.44 0.76 9.09
CA HIS A 143 4.85 1.08 7.72
C HIS A 143 6.26 0.58 7.37
N ALA A 144 6.75 -0.45 8.08
CA ALA A 144 8.10 -0.99 7.92
C ALA A 144 8.25 -2.02 6.81
N LEU A 145 7.19 -2.30 6.03
CA LEU A 145 7.07 -3.29 4.96
C LEU A 145 7.23 -4.75 5.44
N VAL A 146 8.28 -5.08 6.19
CA VAL A 146 8.55 -6.48 6.60
C VAL A 146 7.78 -6.85 7.86
N ASP A 147 7.75 -5.97 8.86
CA ASP A 147 7.17 -6.23 10.18
C ASP A 147 5.80 -5.55 10.39
N ASP A 148 5.04 -5.36 9.31
CA ASP A 148 3.74 -4.70 9.35
C ASP A 148 2.61 -5.66 8.96
N PHE A 149 2.39 -6.66 9.81
CA PHE A 149 1.38 -7.69 9.57
C PHE A 149 -0.01 -7.11 9.34
N PHE A 150 -0.42 -6.14 10.16
CA PHE A 150 -1.74 -5.53 10.05
C PHE A 150 -1.93 -4.81 8.71
N ALA A 151 -0.95 -4.03 8.27
CA ALA A 151 -1.01 -3.35 6.98
C ALA A 151 -1.09 -4.34 5.81
N HIS A 152 -0.34 -5.46 5.87
CA HIS A 152 -0.43 -6.49 4.84
C HIS A 152 -1.80 -7.16 4.79
N VAL A 153 -2.39 -7.50 5.94
CA VAL A 153 -3.74 -8.09 5.98
C VAL A 153 -4.81 -7.11 5.47
N GLN A 154 -4.60 -5.83 5.63
CA GLN A 154 -5.52 -4.79 5.18
C GLN A 154 -5.33 -4.43 3.69
N TYR A 155 -4.10 -4.24 3.24
CA TYR A 155 -3.83 -3.69 1.90
C TYR A 155 -3.67 -4.75 0.80
N LEU A 156 -3.14 -5.93 1.12
CA LEU A 156 -2.98 -6.99 0.11
C LEU A 156 -4.32 -7.47 -0.47
N PRO A 157 -5.38 -7.73 0.33
CA PRO A 157 -6.70 -8.05 -0.23
C PRO A 157 -7.27 -6.93 -1.09
N MET A 158 -7.04 -5.66 -0.74
CA MET A 158 -7.47 -4.52 -1.55
C MET A 158 -6.70 -4.42 -2.86
N PHE A 159 -5.41 -4.72 -2.86
CA PHE A 159 -4.61 -4.83 -4.08
C PHE A 159 -5.14 -5.95 -5.00
N VAL A 160 -5.42 -7.15 -4.45
CA VAL A 160 -5.98 -8.28 -5.19
C VAL A 160 -7.37 -7.93 -5.73
N PHE A 161 -8.21 -7.27 -4.93
CA PHE A 161 -9.51 -6.78 -5.36
C PHE A 161 -9.41 -5.78 -6.52
N GLY A 162 -8.50 -4.80 -6.43
CA GLY A 162 -8.21 -3.86 -7.53
C GLY A 162 -7.72 -4.57 -8.80
N LEU A 163 -6.87 -5.58 -8.64
CA LEU A 163 -6.39 -6.39 -9.76
C LEU A 163 -7.53 -7.19 -10.41
N ALA A 164 -8.45 -7.75 -9.62
CA ALA A 164 -9.63 -8.46 -10.08
C ALA A 164 -10.58 -7.51 -10.84
N LEU A 165 -10.84 -6.32 -10.33
CA LEU A 165 -11.64 -5.29 -11.01
C LEU A 165 -11.04 -4.92 -12.38
N ALA A 166 -9.71 -4.80 -12.46
CA ALA A 166 -9.03 -4.47 -13.72
C ALA A 166 -9.04 -5.61 -14.74
N GLN A 167 -9.13 -6.88 -14.30
CA GLN A 167 -9.03 -8.06 -15.16
C GLN A 167 -10.40 -8.67 -15.52
N LEU A 168 -11.42 -8.44 -14.70
CA LEU A 168 -12.74 -9.08 -14.80
C LEU A 168 -13.82 -8.04 -15.14
N PRO A 169 -14.21 -7.90 -16.42
CA PRO A 169 -15.19 -6.88 -16.85
C PRO A 169 -16.51 -6.94 -16.07
N VAL A 170 -16.96 -8.13 -15.69
CA VAL A 170 -18.20 -8.33 -14.91
C VAL A 170 -18.16 -7.61 -13.56
N LEU A 171 -17.00 -7.62 -12.87
CA LEU A 171 -16.84 -6.90 -11.60
C LEU A 171 -16.77 -5.38 -11.83
N HIS A 172 -16.10 -4.97 -12.89
CA HIS A 172 -16.03 -3.55 -13.27
C HIS A 172 -17.42 -2.97 -13.58
N GLU A 173 -18.22 -3.66 -14.40
CA GLU A 173 -19.61 -3.29 -14.68
C GLU A 173 -20.47 -3.27 -13.41
N GLY A 174 -20.30 -4.27 -12.53
CA GLY A 174 -20.95 -4.31 -11.22
C GLY A 174 -20.64 -3.07 -10.38
N MET A 175 -19.37 -2.66 -10.34
CA MET A 175 -18.94 -1.46 -9.63
C MET A 175 -19.53 -0.18 -10.23
N GLN A 176 -19.59 -0.08 -11.56
CA GLN A 176 -20.24 1.06 -12.23
C GLN A 176 -21.72 1.19 -11.87
N ARG A 177 -22.46 0.07 -11.80
CA ARG A 177 -23.88 0.06 -11.39
C ARG A 177 -24.06 0.53 -9.94
N LEU A 178 -23.13 0.19 -9.06
CA LEU A 178 -23.20 0.50 -7.63
C LEU A 178 -22.54 1.84 -7.25
N ARG A 179 -21.96 2.57 -8.21
CA ARG A 179 -21.15 3.78 -7.96
C ARG A 179 -21.86 4.84 -7.11
N TRP A 180 -23.14 5.09 -7.34
CA TRP A 180 -23.89 6.10 -6.61
C TRP A 180 -24.23 5.65 -5.19
N ILE A 181 -24.51 4.36 -5.00
CA ILE A 181 -24.71 3.78 -3.66
C ILE A 181 -23.40 3.84 -2.88
N ALA A 182 -22.28 3.49 -3.50
CA ALA A 182 -20.96 3.58 -2.89
C ALA A 182 -20.61 5.01 -2.48
N LEU A 183 -20.87 5.99 -3.37
CA LEU A 183 -20.63 7.40 -3.08
C LEU A 183 -21.51 7.91 -1.93
N ALA A 184 -22.82 7.62 -1.97
CA ALA A 184 -23.75 8.01 -0.92
C ALA A 184 -23.36 7.39 0.43
N SER A 185 -22.98 6.11 0.44
CA SER A 185 -22.51 5.44 1.67
C SER A 185 -21.23 6.05 2.23
N ALA A 186 -20.29 6.41 1.35
CA ALA A 186 -19.04 7.04 1.75
C ALA A 186 -19.28 8.44 2.34
N LEU A 187 -20.14 9.25 1.69
CA LEU A 187 -20.51 10.57 2.19
C LEU A 187 -21.24 10.49 3.53
N ALA A 188 -22.20 9.56 3.66
CA ALA A 188 -22.91 9.34 4.93
C ALA A 188 -21.96 8.91 6.05
N ALA A 189 -21.04 7.99 5.76
CA ALA A 189 -20.04 7.59 6.74
C ALA A 189 -19.13 8.76 7.13
N TRP A 190 -18.69 9.55 6.17
CA TRP A 190 -17.84 10.72 6.44
C TRP A 190 -18.54 11.76 7.32
N THR A 191 -19.82 12.07 7.04
CA THR A 191 -20.60 13.04 7.86
C THR A 191 -20.89 12.56 9.27
N LEU A 192 -20.88 11.22 9.51
CA LEU A 192 -21.08 10.65 10.84
C LEU A 192 -19.81 10.70 11.71
N PHE A 193 -18.61 10.78 11.08
CA PHE A 193 -17.32 10.73 11.77
C PHE A 193 -16.51 12.04 11.67
N ALA A 194 -17.00 13.03 10.90
CA ALA A 194 -16.43 14.39 10.83
C ALA A 194 -16.96 15.30 11.94
#